data_fc96989cb9b97dedecfea20e423bf4cf
#
_entry.id   fc96989cb9b97dedecfea20e423bf4cf
#
_cell.length_a   1.000
_cell.length_b   1.000
_cell.length_c   1.000
_cell.angle_alpha   90.00
_cell.angle_beta   90.00
_cell.angle_gamma   90.00
#
_symmetry.space_group_name_H-M   'P 1'
#
loop_
_entity.id
_entity.type
_entity.pdbx_description
1 polymer ?
#
loop_
_entity_poly.entity_id
_entity_poly.type
_entity_poly.pdbx_seq_one_letter_code
_entity_poly.pdbx_strand_id
1 'polypeptide(L)'
;MLRKNDTPGKLIIVEGIDGSGKSTQIDLLHKWLRAQGHSVYFSEWNSSGLVKSTTKTAKKRKLFTPTTFSLLQCTDFADRWENQILPLLKAGVVVLADRYAFTAFGRDVARGVDRQWVRNLYSFALQPDVALFFRVPLDIAVQRITSARASLKYYEAGMDLNLSESRTESFEIFQGRILNEYDSMVNEFGLTVIDGTLTVQAQQRLVRDIIKQELKGWKGLPIPEGSPQILLQSES
;
A
#
# COMPACT_ATOMS: atom_id res chain seq x y z
N MET A 1 18.48 2.76 -1.02
CA MET A 1 17.95 1.37 -1.08
C MET A 1 17.27 1.03 0.23
N LEU A 2 16.15 0.30 0.20
CA LEU A 2 15.54 -0.26 1.40
C LEU A 2 16.48 -1.27 2.06
N ARG A 3 16.42 -1.38 3.41
CA ARG A 3 17.25 -2.33 4.15
C ARG A 3 16.66 -3.75 4.04
N LYS A 4 17.51 -4.77 4.00
CA LYS A 4 17.07 -6.17 4.01
C LYS A 4 16.25 -6.45 5.28
N ASN A 5 15.16 -7.22 5.15
CA ASN A 5 14.44 -7.73 6.31
C ASN A 5 15.22 -8.91 6.94
N ASP A 6 15.76 -8.69 8.12
CA ASP A 6 16.46 -9.68 8.94
C ASP A 6 15.70 -10.02 10.24
N THR A 7 14.45 -9.55 10.33
CA THR A 7 13.57 -9.85 11.46
C THR A 7 12.96 -11.25 11.35
N PRO A 8 12.55 -11.87 12.47
CA PRO A 8 11.87 -13.16 12.45
C PRO A 8 10.46 -13.11 11.85
N GLY A 9 9.83 -11.94 11.78
CA GLY A 9 8.50 -11.75 11.17
C GLY A 9 8.55 -11.68 9.66
N LYS A 10 7.37 -11.65 9.03
CA LYS A 10 7.22 -11.56 7.59
C LYS A 10 6.47 -10.30 7.20
N LEU A 11 7.05 -9.52 6.28
CA LEU A 11 6.46 -8.31 5.73
C LEU A 11 5.91 -8.60 4.32
N ILE A 12 4.59 -8.61 4.23
CA ILE A 12 3.85 -8.81 2.97
C ILE A 12 3.16 -7.50 2.64
N ILE A 13 3.39 -6.97 1.46
CA ILE A 13 2.78 -5.71 1.03
C ILE A 13 1.93 -5.89 -0.22
N VAL A 14 0.91 -5.07 -0.34
CA VAL A 14 0.00 -5.04 -1.48
C VAL A 14 -0.05 -3.65 -2.08
N GLU A 15 0.32 -3.54 -3.34
CA GLU A 15 0.44 -2.29 -4.08
C GLU A 15 -0.39 -2.31 -5.36
N GLY A 16 -0.63 -1.14 -5.92
CA GLY A 16 -1.36 -0.93 -7.17
C GLY A 16 -2.05 0.42 -7.23
N ILE A 17 -2.40 0.84 -8.45
CA ILE A 17 -3.16 2.07 -8.69
C ILE A 17 -4.58 1.98 -8.12
N ASP A 18 -5.26 3.09 -8.04
CA ASP A 18 -6.66 3.10 -7.64
C ASP A 18 -7.50 2.41 -8.73
N GLY A 19 -8.45 1.55 -8.32
CA GLY A 19 -9.21 0.69 -9.25
C GLY A 19 -8.56 -0.67 -9.59
N SER A 20 -7.37 -0.97 -9.09
CA SER A 20 -6.69 -2.26 -9.36
C SER A 20 -7.34 -3.47 -8.68
N GLY A 21 -8.27 -3.28 -7.73
CA GLY A 21 -8.93 -4.38 -7.00
C GLY A 21 -8.17 -4.87 -5.76
N LYS A 22 -7.03 -4.24 -5.43
CA LYS A 22 -6.18 -4.66 -4.29
C LYS A 22 -6.92 -4.77 -2.95
N SER A 23 -7.87 -3.87 -2.64
CA SER A 23 -8.57 -3.87 -1.34
C SER A 23 -9.38 -5.15 -1.10
N THR A 24 -10.02 -5.69 -2.14
CA THR A 24 -10.71 -6.98 -2.07
C THR A 24 -9.71 -8.11 -1.86
N GLN A 25 -8.59 -8.07 -2.56
CA GLN A 25 -7.58 -9.13 -2.51
C GLN A 25 -6.87 -9.16 -1.14
N ILE A 26 -6.56 -8.02 -0.57
CA ILE A 26 -5.88 -7.94 0.72
C ILE A 26 -6.81 -8.37 1.87
N ASP A 27 -8.10 -8.03 1.82
CA ASP A 27 -9.09 -8.49 2.80
C ASP A 27 -9.22 -10.03 2.78
N LEU A 28 -9.31 -10.62 1.59
CA LEU A 28 -9.36 -12.07 1.43
C LEU A 28 -8.07 -12.75 1.88
N LEU A 29 -6.92 -12.15 1.60
CA LEU A 29 -5.62 -12.65 2.04
C LEU A 29 -5.48 -12.59 3.56
N HIS A 30 -5.88 -11.47 4.18
CA HIS A 30 -5.87 -11.30 5.63
C HIS A 30 -6.71 -12.39 6.34
N LYS A 31 -7.95 -12.59 5.89
CA LYS A 31 -8.84 -13.63 6.42
C LYS A 31 -8.24 -15.03 6.25
N TRP A 32 -7.65 -15.30 5.08
CA TRP A 32 -7.04 -16.59 4.81
C TRP A 32 -5.80 -16.85 5.68
N LEU A 33 -4.88 -15.90 5.83
CA LEU A 33 -3.71 -16.05 6.70
C LEU A 33 -4.10 -16.34 8.15
N ARG A 34 -5.11 -15.65 8.67
CA ARG A 34 -5.63 -15.92 10.02
C ARG A 34 -6.25 -17.32 10.12
N ALA A 35 -6.98 -17.76 9.12
CA ALA A 35 -7.55 -19.11 9.07
C ALA A 35 -6.47 -20.21 8.98
N GLN A 36 -5.26 -19.89 8.49
CA GLN A 36 -4.10 -20.78 8.54
C GLN A 36 -3.38 -20.79 9.91
N GLY A 37 -3.87 -20.04 10.89
CA GLY A 37 -3.30 -19.97 12.24
C GLY A 37 -2.16 -18.97 12.41
N HIS A 38 -1.94 -18.07 11.45
CA HIS A 38 -0.91 -17.04 11.57
C HIS A 38 -1.39 -15.83 12.39
N SER A 39 -0.53 -15.31 13.26
CA SER A 39 -0.69 -13.97 13.83
C SER A 39 -0.43 -12.94 12.76
N VAL A 40 -1.45 -12.15 12.40
CA VAL A 40 -1.38 -11.16 11.33
C VAL A 40 -1.76 -9.78 11.85
N TYR A 41 -0.87 -8.82 11.65
CA TYR A 41 -1.16 -7.40 11.85
C TYR A 41 -1.45 -6.74 10.50
N PHE A 42 -2.56 -6.03 10.42
CA PHE A 42 -2.93 -5.27 9.22
C PHE A 42 -2.56 -3.81 9.38
N SER A 43 -1.75 -3.28 8.47
CA SER A 43 -1.35 -1.87 8.43
C SER A 43 -1.93 -1.18 7.21
N GLU A 44 -2.61 -0.06 7.41
CA GLU A 44 -3.22 0.74 6.36
C GLU A 44 -2.49 2.09 6.20
N TRP A 45 -2.39 2.57 4.96
CA TRP A 45 -1.81 3.88 4.64
C TRP A 45 -2.66 5.03 5.19
N ASN A 46 -2.02 6.10 5.69
CA ASN A 46 -2.68 7.25 6.33
C ASN A 46 -3.42 6.92 7.64
N SER A 47 -2.96 5.94 8.39
CA SER A 47 -3.59 5.53 9.65
C SER A 47 -2.89 6.02 10.92
N SER A 48 -1.74 6.72 10.80
CA SER A 48 -1.03 7.27 11.95
C SER A 48 -1.87 8.31 12.71
N GLY A 49 -2.07 8.06 14.02
CA GLY A 49 -2.73 9.02 14.92
C GLY A 49 -2.02 10.37 15.04
N LEU A 50 -0.69 10.36 14.84
CA LEU A 50 0.16 11.55 14.96
C LEU A 50 -0.19 12.64 13.95
N VAL A 51 -0.46 12.26 12.67
CA VAL A 51 -0.65 13.24 11.59
C VAL A 51 -2.01 13.16 10.89
N LYS A 52 -2.87 12.22 11.25
CA LYS A 52 -4.17 11.98 10.59
C LYS A 52 -5.05 13.24 10.54
N SER A 53 -5.19 13.96 11.66
CA SER A 53 -6.00 15.18 11.75
C SER A 53 -5.41 16.32 10.91
N THR A 54 -4.10 16.51 10.96
CA THR A 54 -3.36 17.51 10.17
C THR A 54 -3.50 17.23 8.68
N THR A 55 -3.31 15.95 8.28
CA THR A 55 -3.48 15.52 6.90
C THR A 55 -4.90 15.78 6.39
N LYS A 56 -5.92 15.45 7.19
CA LYS A 56 -7.33 15.69 6.84
C LYS A 56 -7.61 17.17 6.65
N THR A 57 -7.14 18.01 7.56
CA THR A 57 -7.31 19.47 7.50
C THR A 57 -6.61 20.08 6.30
N ALA A 58 -5.35 19.71 6.06
CA ALA A 58 -4.56 20.21 4.94
C ALA A 58 -5.17 19.79 3.59
N LYS A 59 -5.66 18.54 3.46
CA LYS A 59 -6.40 18.08 2.27
C LYS A 59 -7.67 18.90 2.04
N LYS A 60 -8.48 19.11 3.08
CA LYS A 60 -9.73 19.89 2.98
C LYS A 60 -9.47 21.32 2.51
N ARG A 61 -8.38 21.94 3.00
CA ARG A 61 -8.01 23.34 2.70
C ARG A 61 -7.13 23.48 1.45
N LYS A 62 -6.77 22.38 0.78
CA LYS A 62 -5.89 22.32 -0.40
C LYS A 62 -4.54 23.02 -0.17
N LEU A 63 -3.92 22.77 0.99
CA LEU A 63 -2.68 23.45 1.40
C LEU A 63 -1.40 22.74 0.97
N PHE A 64 -1.51 21.55 0.39
CA PHE A 64 -0.34 20.77 0.03
C PHE A 64 0.35 21.27 -1.24
N THR A 65 1.66 21.45 -1.15
CA THR A 65 2.57 21.36 -2.28
C THR A 65 3.05 19.90 -2.43
N PRO A 66 3.61 19.48 -3.57
CA PRO A 66 4.16 18.13 -3.71
C PRO A 66 5.15 17.76 -2.60
N THR A 67 6.07 18.66 -2.23
CA THR A 67 7.06 18.44 -1.17
C THR A 67 6.42 18.29 0.21
N THR A 68 5.54 19.19 0.61
CA THR A 68 4.89 19.11 1.93
C THR A 68 3.97 17.91 2.04
N PHE A 69 3.33 17.50 0.94
CA PHE A 69 2.55 16.28 0.88
C PHE A 69 3.43 15.05 1.12
N SER A 70 4.57 14.95 0.43
CA SER A 70 5.52 13.84 0.57
C SER A 70 6.07 13.75 2.00
N LEU A 71 6.51 14.87 2.59
CA LEU A 71 7.01 14.91 3.97
C LEU A 71 5.96 14.45 4.99
N LEU A 72 4.72 14.88 4.84
CA LEU A 72 3.65 14.49 5.77
C LEU A 72 3.27 13.01 5.62
N GLN A 73 3.29 12.48 4.40
CA GLN A 73 3.07 11.05 4.15
C GLN A 73 4.23 10.21 4.71
N CYS A 74 5.46 10.70 4.62
CA CYS A 74 6.62 10.05 5.23
C CYS A 74 6.52 10.05 6.77
N THR A 75 6.05 11.13 7.37
CA THR A 75 5.82 11.19 8.83
C THR A 75 4.75 10.18 9.27
N ASP A 76 3.64 10.05 8.52
CA ASP A 76 2.63 8.99 8.77
C ASP A 76 3.28 7.59 8.71
N PHE A 77 4.08 7.37 7.68
CA PHE A 77 4.74 6.08 7.50
C PHE A 77 5.77 5.81 8.60
N ALA A 78 6.60 6.79 8.97
CA ALA A 78 7.62 6.66 10.01
C ALA A 78 7.01 6.31 11.37
N ASP A 79 5.93 6.99 11.76
CA ASP A 79 5.21 6.70 13.01
C ASP A 79 4.68 5.25 13.03
N ARG A 80 3.99 4.82 11.97
CA ARG A 80 3.50 3.44 11.87
C ARG A 80 4.64 2.42 11.80
N TRP A 81 5.71 2.77 11.11
CA TRP A 81 6.89 1.94 10.99
C TRP A 81 7.54 1.67 12.36
N GLU A 82 7.83 2.71 13.10
CA GLU A 82 8.55 2.63 14.37
C GLU A 82 7.70 2.06 15.51
N ASN A 83 6.41 2.42 15.56
CA ASN A 83 5.54 2.11 16.68
C ASN A 83 4.63 0.88 16.45
N GLN A 84 4.51 0.39 15.22
CA GLN A 84 3.60 -0.70 14.89
C GLN A 84 4.29 -1.80 14.07
N ILE A 85 4.83 -1.47 12.89
CA ILE A 85 5.30 -2.46 11.92
C ILE A 85 6.57 -3.15 12.43
N LEU A 86 7.63 -2.39 12.71
CA LEU A 86 8.92 -2.94 13.10
C LEU A 86 8.89 -3.72 14.42
N PRO A 87 8.20 -3.28 15.49
CA PRO A 87 8.08 -4.07 16.71
C PRO A 87 7.41 -5.43 16.48
N LEU A 88 6.36 -5.47 15.64
CA LEU A 88 5.64 -6.71 15.34
C LEU A 88 6.47 -7.65 14.47
N LEU A 89 7.21 -7.13 13.49
CA LEU A 89 8.16 -7.94 12.72
C LEU A 89 9.25 -8.54 13.63
N LYS A 90 9.80 -7.76 14.55
CA LYS A 90 10.76 -8.26 15.56
C LYS A 90 10.16 -9.31 16.49
N ALA A 91 8.85 -9.25 16.74
CA ALA A 91 8.13 -10.24 17.51
C ALA A 91 7.76 -11.51 16.70
N GLY A 92 8.08 -11.61 15.42
CA GLY A 92 7.78 -12.77 14.59
C GLY A 92 6.33 -12.83 14.08
N VAL A 93 5.67 -11.68 13.94
CA VAL A 93 4.31 -11.55 13.42
C VAL A 93 4.36 -11.34 11.90
N VAL A 94 3.35 -11.81 11.18
CA VAL A 94 3.12 -11.43 9.78
C VAL A 94 2.54 -10.03 9.77
N VAL A 95 3.22 -9.09 9.13
CA VAL A 95 2.66 -7.76 8.84
C VAL A 95 2.16 -7.74 7.41
N LEU A 96 0.86 -7.52 7.25
CA LEU A 96 0.20 -7.36 5.95
C LEU A 96 -0.12 -5.87 5.76
N ALA A 97 0.57 -5.22 4.83
CA ALA A 97 0.41 -3.78 4.60
C ALA A 97 -0.36 -3.48 3.31
N ASP A 98 -1.50 -2.76 3.44
CA ASP A 98 -2.16 -2.08 2.31
C ASP A 98 -1.41 -0.79 2.04
N ARG A 99 -0.56 -0.82 1.03
CA ARG A 99 0.40 0.21 0.65
C ARG A 99 1.60 0.32 1.61
N TYR A 100 2.74 0.56 1.02
CA TYR A 100 4.03 0.67 1.69
C TYR A 100 4.83 1.86 1.12
N ALA A 101 6.13 1.93 1.34
CA ALA A 101 7.00 2.97 0.79
C ALA A 101 6.88 3.11 -0.75
N PHE A 102 6.55 2.04 -1.47
CA PHE A 102 6.37 2.05 -2.92
C PHE A 102 5.19 2.91 -3.37
N THR A 103 4.16 3.04 -2.54
CA THR A 103 3.08 4.02 -2.81
C THR A 103 3.62 5.46 -2.89
N ALA A 104 4.54 5.85 -1.99
CA ALA A 104 5.19 7.16 -2.07
C ALA A 104 6.11 7.24 -3.29
N PHE A 105 6.89 6.19 -3.57
CA PHE A 105 7.76 6.15 -4.76
C PHE A 105 6.99 6.36 -6.06
N GLY A 106 5.79 5.84 -6.17
CA GLY A 106 4.93 6.09 -7.32
C GLY A 106 4.24 7.46 -7.28
N ARG A 107 3.51 7.75 -6.19
CA ARG A 107 2.64 8.93 -6.09
C ARG A 107 3.37 10.25 -5.97
N ASP A 108 4.48 10.29 -5.24
CA ASP A 108 5.20 11.53 -5.00
C ASP A 108 6.03 11.89 -6.22
N VAL A 109 6.64 10.89 -6.90
CA VAL A 109 7.34 11.10 -8.17
C VAL A 109 6.35 11.53 -9.27
N ALA A 110 5.16 10.93 -9.32
CA ALA A 110 4.11 11.35 -10.25
C ALA A 110 3.64 12.80 -10.01
N ARG A 111 3.86 13.36 -8.79
CA ARG A 111 3.66 14.77 -8.44
C ARG A 111 4.83 15.68 -8.77
N GLY A 112 5.92 15.15 -9.32
CA GLY A 112 7.10 15.90 -9.68
C GLY A 112 8.15 16.04 -8.58
N VAL A 113 8.04 15.28 -7.49
CA VAL A 113 9.09 15.20 -6.47
C VAL A 113 10.25 14.36 -7.02
N ASP A 114 11.48 14.76 -6.72
CA ASP A 114 12.67 14.04 -7.17
C ASP A 114 12.69 12.59 -6.70
N ARG A 115 12.89 11.67 -7.65
CA ARG A 115 12.83 10.22 -7.42
C ARG A 115 13.85 9.77 -6.36
N GLN A 116 15.07 10.26 -6.43
CA GLN A 116 16.13 9.85 -5.50
C GLN A 116 15.88 10.42 -4.11
N TRP A 117 15.37 11.65 -4.03
CA TRP A 117 15.00 12.26 -2.76
C TRP A 117 13.89 11.46 -2.05
N VAL A 118 12.83 11.06 -2.77
CA VAL A 118 11.76 10.24 -2.19
C VAL A 118 12.30 8.90 -1.70
N ARG A 119 13.16 8.21 -2.48
CA ARG A 119 13.78 6.95 -2.05
C ARG A 119 14.66 7.10 -0.82
N ASN A 120 15.41 8.19 -0.73
CA ASN A 120 16.25 8.49 0.44
C ASN A 120 15.40 8.77 1.67
N LEU A 121 14.27 9.45 1.52
CA LEU A 121 13.34 9.77 2.61
C LEU A 121 12.79 8.52 3.30
N TYR A 122 12.58 7.42 2.56
CA TYR A 122 12.09 6.13 3.08
C TYR A 122 13.20 5.09 3.29
N SER A 123 14.47 5.48 3.28
CA SER A 123 15.61 4.55 3.39
C SER A 123 15.69 3.77 4.72
N PHE A 124 14.95 4.19 5.73
CA PHE A 124 14.84 3.49 7.02
C PHE A 124 13.92 2.25 6.96
N ALA A 125 13.06 2.14 5.94
CA ALA A 125 12.15 1.02 5.76
C ALA A 125 12.88 -0.27 5.35
N LEU A 126 12.28 -1.43 5.65
CA LEU A 126 12.79 -2.73 5.21
C LEU A 126 12.27 -3.09 3.82
N GLN A 127 13.05 -3.87 3.09
CA GLN A 127 12.56 -4.55 1.90
C GLN A 127 11.53 -5.61 2.32
N PRO A 128 10.32 -5.64 1.73
CA PRO A 128 9.33 -6.65 2.06
C PRO A 128 9.79 -8.05 1.62
N ASP A 129 9.34 -9.08 2.35
CA ASP A 129 9.55 -10.48 1.96
C ASP A 129 8.73 -10.81 0.71
N VAL A 130 7.51 -10.26 0.61
CA VAL A 130 6.66 -10.35 -0.57
C VAL A 130 6.06 -8.99 -0.89
N ALA A 131 6.24 -8.52 -2.11
CA ALA A 131 5.65 -7.30 -2.64
C ALA A 131 4.71 -7.62 -3.81
N LEU A 132 3.41 -7.68 -3.55
CA LEU A 132 2.39 -7.96 -4.56
C LEU A 132 1.96 -6.66 -5.25
N PHE A 133 2.13 -6.59 -6.56
CA PHE A 133 1.66 -5.49 -7.37
C PHE A 133 0.48 -5.92 -8.25
N PHE A 134 -0.74 -5.48 -7.90
CA PHE A 134 -1.94 -5.71 -8.68
C PHE A 134 -1.96 -4.73 -9.86
N ARG A 135 -1.46 -5.23 -11.00
CA ARG A 135 -1.37 -4.46 -12.24
C ARG A 135 -2.65 -4.62 -13.04
N VAL A 136 -3.25 -3.52 -13.42
CA VAL A 136 -4.43 -3.47 -14.29
C VAL A 136 -4.19 -2.40 -15.37
N PRO A 137 -4.67 -2.59 -16.62
CA PRO A 137 -4.70 -1.52 -17.63
C PRO A 137 -5.42 -0.28 -17.09
N LEU A 138 -4.92 0.89 -17.49
CA LEU A 138 -5.41 2.17 -16.95
C LEU A 138 -6.89 2.39 -17.23
N ASP A 139 -7.35 2.08 -18.43
CA ASP A 139 -8.74 2.19 -18.87
C ASP A 139 -9.69 1.35 -17.99
N ILE A 140 -9.28 0.12 -17.64
CA ILE A 140 -10.03 -0.75 -16.73
C ILE A 140 -10.05 -0.17 -15.32
N ALA A 141 -8.94 0.38 -14.83
CA ALA A 141 -8.88 1.01 -13.51
C ALA A 141 -9.82 2.23 -13.44
N VAL A 142 -9.80 3.08 -14.45
CA VAL A 142 -10.67 4.25 -14.59
C VAL A 142 -12.13 3.83 -14.61
N GLN A 143 -12.49 2.86 -15.46
CA GLN A 143 -13.86 2.35 -15.55
C GLN A 143 -14.36 1.83 -14.20
N ARG A 144 -13.55 1.05 -13.48
CA ARG A 144 -13.92 0.50 -12.16
C ARG A 144 -14.16 1.60 -11.12
N ILE A 145 -13.31 2.61 -11.09
CA ILE A 145 -13.44 3.69 -10.11
C ILE A 145 -14.63 4.59 -10.43
N THR A 146 -14.82 4.97 -11.67
CA THR A 146 -15.93 5.85 -12.09
C THR A 146 -17.29 5.17 -11.96
N SER A 147 -17.34 3.85 -12.14
CA SER A 147 -18.57 3.07 -11.92
C SER A 147 -18.87 2.86 -10.43
N ALA A 148 -17.85 2.82 -9.56
CA ALA A 148 -18.02 2.54 -8.14
C ALA A 148 -18.28 3.79 -7.28
N ARG A 149 -17.98 4.98 -7.79
CA ARG A 149 -18.02 6.23 -7.00
C ARG A 149 -18.66 7.36 -7.82
N ALA A 150 -19.54 8.12 -7.17
CA ALA A 150 -20.18 9.29 -7.76
C ALA A 150 -19.19 10.44 -8.08
N SER A 151 -18.05 10.51 -7.37
CA SER A 151 -17.01 11.52 -7.61
C SER A 151 -15.62 11.04 -7.22
N LEU A 152 -14.61 11.48 -7.97
CA LEU A 152 -13.20 11.27 -7.66
C LEU A 152 -12.76 12.28 -6.60
N LYS A 153 -11.91 11.85 -5.65
CA LYS A 153 -11.35 12.77 -4.66
C LYS A 153 -10.28 13.66 -5.29
N TYR A 154 -10.19 14.91 -4.82
CA TYR A 154 -9.30 15.94 -5.36
C TYR A 154 -7.86 15.47 -5.55
N TYR A 155 -7.22 14.97 -4.48
CA TYR A 155 -5.81 14.50 -4.53
C TYR A 155 -5.63 13.12 -5.19
N GLU A 156 -6.66 12.29 -5.24
CA GLU A 156 -6.61 11.01 -5.99
C GLU A 156 -6.64 11.26 -7.49
N ALA A 157 -7.34 12.33 -7.89
CA ALA A 157 -7.41 12.75 -9.28
C ALA A 157 -6.25 13.64 -9.73
N GLY A 158 -5.29 13.95 -8.85
CA GLY A 158 -4.17 14.82 -9.22
C GLY A 158 -4.58 16.26 -9.53
N MET A 159 -5.75 16.73 -9.03
CA MET A 159 -6.23 18.09 -9.27
C MET A 159 -5.32 19.17 -8.65
N ASP A 160 -4.47 18.79 -7.70
CA ASP A 160 -3.43 19.61 -7.12
C ASP A 160 -2.27 19.93 -8.10
N LEU A 161 -2.23 19.25 -9.24
CA LEU A 161 -1.19 19.39 -10.26
C LEU A 161 -1.65 20.15 -11.52
N ASN A 162 -2.92 20.55 -11.57
CA ASN A 162 -3.52 21.23 -12.73
C ASN A 162 -3.29 20.49 -14.07
N LEU A 163 -3.42 19.16 -14.07
CA LEU A 163 -3.17 18.32 -15.25
C LEU A 163 -4.28 18.46 -16.31
N SER A 164 -5.51 18.73 -15.90
CA SER A 164 -6.68 19.02 -16.72
C SER A 164 -7.74 19.72 -15.87
N GLU A 165 -8.64 20.45 -16.52
CA GLU A 165 -9.86 20.98 -15.90
C GLU A 165 -10.88 19.86 -15.61
N SER A 166 -10.88 18.83 -16.44
CA SER A 166 -11.68 17.61 -16.23
C SER A 166 -11.06 16.74 -15.13
N ARG A 167 -11.82 16.48 -14.08
CA ARG A 167 -11.38 15.63 -12.98
C ARG A 167 -11.10 14.19 -13.42
N THR A 168 -11.87 13.67 -14.37
CA THR A 168 -11.66 12.32 -14.90
C THR A 168 -10.38 12.26 -15.74
N GLU A 169 -10.16 13.21 -16.62
CA GLU A 169 -8.95 13.28 -17.44
C GLU A 169 -7.70 13.50 -16.56
N SER A 170 -7.79 14.41 -15.57
CA SER A 170 -6.71 14.59 -14.58
C SER A 170 -6.39 13.29 -13.83
N PHE A 171 -7.41 12.52 -13.44
CA PHE A 171 -7.26 11.21 -12.82
C PHE A 171 -6.55 10.22 -13.74
N GLU A 172 -6.94 10.13 -15.00
CA GLU A 172 -6.31 9.26 -16.00
C GLU A 172 -4.84 9.60 -16.18
N ILE A 173 -4.51 10.87 -16.38
CA ILE A 173 -3.12 11.32 -16.53
C ILE A 173 -2.31 10.99 -15.27
N PHE A 174 -2.86 11.28 -14.09
CA PHE A 174 -2.15 11.08 -12.84
C PHE A 174 -1.95 9.61 -12.49
N GLN A 175 -2.97 8.77 -12.64
CA GLN A 175 -2.87 7.33 -12.42
C GLN A 175 -1.97 6.65 -13.45
N GLY A 176 -1.95 7.14 -14.68
CA GLY A 176 -1.02 6.69 -15.72
C GLY A 176 0.44 6.95 -15.33
N ARG A 177 0.75 8.13 -14.80
CA ARG A 177 2.10 8.44 -14.26
C ARG A 177 2.47 7.50 -13.11
N ILE A 178 1.55 7.24 -12.18
CA ILE A 178 1.77 6.32 -11.07
C ILE A 178 1.98 4.88 -11.56
N LEU A 179 1.20 4.43 -12.54
CA LEU A 179 1.34 3.09 -13.13
C LEU A 179 2.73 2.91 -13.77
N ASN A 180 3.21 3.90 -14.51
CA ASN A 180 4.55 3.89 -15.09
C ASN A 180 5.65 3.80 -14.03
N GLU A 181 5.48 4.49 -12.89
CA GLU A 181 6.40 4.37 -11.76
C GLU A 181 6.37 2.96 -11.16
N TYR A 182 5.20 2.35 -10.97
CA TYR A 182 5.10 0.96 -10.52
C TYR A 182 5.74 -0.01 -11.51
N ASP A 183 5.51 0.14 -12.82
CA ASP A 183 6.11 -0.71 -13.84
C ASP A 183 7.66 -0.62 -13.79
N SER A 184 8.23 0.55 -13.55
CA SER A 184 9.68 0.70 -13.35
C SER A 184 10.18 0.01 -12.06
N MET A 185 9.39 0.03 -11.00
CA MET A 185 9.72 -0.60 -9.71
C MET A 185 9.66 -2.13 -9.74
N VAL A 186 8.97 -2.74 -10.71
CA VAL A 186 8.92 -4.22 -10.85
C VAL A 186 10.33 -4.80 -10.88
N ASN A 187 11.20 -4.26 -11.72
CA ASN A 187 12.58 -4.75 -11.84
C ASN A 187 13.49 -4.17 -10.74
N GLU A 188 13.26 -2.92 -10.31
CA GLU A 188 14.11 -2.24 -9.32
C GLU A 188 14.02 -2.89 -7.93
N PHE A 189 12.82 -3.34 -7.53
CA PHE A 189 12.55 -3.89 -6.19
C PHE A 189 12.02 -5.32 -6.18
N GLY A 190 11.89 -5.97 -7.33
CA GLY A 190 11.40 -7.34 -7.42
C GLY A 190 9.91 -7.48 -7.08
N LEU A 191 9.06 -6.55 -7.54
CA LEU A 191 7.62 -6.66 -7.30
C LEU A 191 7.04 -7.87 -8.04
N THR A 192 6.25 -8.66 -7.34
CA THR A 192 5.50 -9.77 -7.95
C THR A 192 4.21 -9.26 -8.57
N VAL A 193 4.17 -9.24 -9.90
CA VAL A 193 3.01 -8.74 -10.65
C VAL A 193 1.86 -9.75 -10.61
N ILE A 194 0.70 -9.30 -10.19
CA ILE A 194 -0.57 -10.03 -10.25
C ILE A 194 -1.46 -9.36 -11.30
N ASP A 195 -1.91 -10.13 -12.28
CA ASP A 195 -2.85 -9.62 -13.29
C ASP A 195 -4.19 -9.26 -12.65
N GLY A 196 -4.45 -7.95 -12.52
CA GLY A 196 -5.66 -7.42 -11.93
C GLY A 196 -6.90 -7.53 -12.84
N THR A 197 -6.78 -8.09 -14.05
CA THR A 197 -7.90 -8.36 -14.96
C THR A 197 -8.53 -9.73 -14.71
N LEU A 198 -7.81 -10.63 -14.06
CA LEU A 198 -8.30 -11.96 -13.69
C LEU A 198 -9.47 -11.88 -12.68
N THR A 199 -10.23 -12.96 -12.58
CA THR A 199 -11.28 -13.07 -11.57
C THR A 199 -10.69 -12.99 -10.15
N VAL A 200 -11.49 -12.53 -9.18
CA VAL A 200 -11.06 -12.45 -7.78
C VAL A 200 -10.51 -13.78 -7.27
N GLN A 201 -11.16 -14.90 -7.62
CA GLN A 201 -10.75 -16.24 -7.22
C GLN A 201 -9.42 -16.66 -7.88
N ALA A 202 -9.20 -16.33 -9.15
CA ALA A 202 -7.96 -16.65 -9.84
C ALA A 202 -6.77 -15.88 -9.24
N GLN A 203 -6.96 -14.58 -8.98
CA GLN A 203 -5.97 -13.76 -8.30
C GLN A 203 -5.65 -14.31 -6.90
N GLN A 204 -6.68 -14.70 -6.12
CA GLN A 204 -6.48 -15.27 -4.78
C GLN A 204 -5.70 -16.58 -4.80
N ARG A 205 -5.92 -17.45 -5.80
CA ARG A 205 -5.12 -18.68 -5.94
C ARG A 205 -3.65 -18.34 -6.12
N LEU A 206 -3.31 -17.48 -7.07
CA LEU A 206 -1.93 -17.05 -7.32
C LEU A 206 -1.28 -16.44 -6.07
N VAL A 207 -1.96 -15.49 -5.44
CA VAL A 207 -1.48 -14.81 -4.22
C VAL A 207 -1.21 -15.82 -3.11
N ARG A 208 -2.16 -16.73 -2.83
CA ARG A 208 -2.02 -17.73 -1.76
C ARG A 208 -0.88 -18.70 -2.04
N ASP A 209 -0.66 -19.07 -3.29
CA ASP A 209 0.44 -19.99 -3.64
C ASP A 209 1.81 -19.31 -3.47
N ILE A 210 1.95 -18.03 -3.83
CA ILE A 210 3.15 -17.24 -3.56
C ILE A 210 3.40 -17.16 -2.04
N ILE A 211 2.38 -16.82 -1.26
CA ILE A 211 2.51 -16.68 0.19
C ILE A 211 2.79 -18.01 0.87
N LYS A 212 2.19 -19.12 0.43
CA LYS A 212 2.51 -20.46 0.94
C LYS A 212 3.97 -20.82 0.73
N GLN A 213 4.54 -20.48 -0.44
CA GLN A 213 5.95 -20.72 -0.71
C GLN A 213 6.85 -19.89 0.20
N GLU A 214 6.54 -18.62 0.39
CA GLU A 214 7.31 -17.73 1.29
C GLU A 214 7.23 -18.18 2.75
N LEU A 215 6.09 -18.66 3.20
CA LEU A 215 5.89 -19.12 4.58
C LEU A 215 6.30 -20.59 4.80
N LYS A 216 6.79 -21.28 3.77
CA LYS A 216 7.20 -22.68 3.90
C LYS A 216 8.36 -22.85 4.88
N GLY A 217 8.11 -23.58 5.97
CA GLY A 217 9.11 -23.79 7.03
C GLY A 217 9.29 -22.61 7.99
N TRP A 218 8.62 -21.49 7.73
CA TRP A 218 8.63 -20.36 8.67
C TRP A 218 7.78 -20.67 9.92
N LYS A 219 8.39 -20.49 11.08
CA LYS A 219 7.75 -20.68 12.39
C LYS A 219 7.54 -19.31 13.02
N GLY A 220 6.45 -18.64 12.64
CA GLY A 220 6.03 -17.41 13.30
C GLY A 220 5.45 -17.65 14.69
N LEU A 221 5.13 -16.58 15.40
CA LEU A 221 4.40 -16.68 16.65
C LEU A 221 2.98 -17.20 16.37
N PRO A 222 2.55 -18.30 17.02
CA PRO A 222 1.15 -18.73 16.95
C PRO A 222 0.26 -17.67 17.60
N ILE A 223 -1.01 -17.61 17.18
CA ILE A 223 -2.02 -16.82 17.89
C ILE A 223 -2.20 -17.48 19.26
N PRO A 224 -1.99 -16.79 20.40
CA PRO A 224 -2.26 -17.34 21.69
C PRO A 224 -3.72 -17.76 21.77
N GLU A 225 -4.01 -18.98 22.26
CA GLU A 225 -5.38 -19.43 22.53
C GLU A 225 -6.06 -18.44 23.49
N GLY A 226 -7.25 -17.96 23.14
CA GLY A 226 -7.99 -17.00 23.95
C GLY A 226 -7.58 -15.53 23.81
N SER A 227 -6.67 -15.18 22.89
CA SER A 227 -6.42 -13.77 22.59
C SER A 227 -7.71 -13.10 22.13
N PRO A 228 -8.12 -11.98 22.77
CA PRO A 228 -9.23 -11.22 22.26
C PRO A 228 -8.90 -10.87 20.82
N GLN A 229 -9.82 -11.12 19.90
CA GLN A 229 -9.71 -10.58 18.56
C GLN A 229 -9.60 -9.07 18.74
N ILE A 230 -8.42 -8.51 18.54
CA ILE A 230 -8.28 -7.08 18.43
C ILE A 230 -8.98 -6.76 17.11
N LEU A 231 -10.28 -6.58 17.23
CA LEU A 231 -11.12 -5.92 16.26
C LEU A 231 -10.55 -4.49 16.23
N LEU A 232 -9.68 -4.23 15.25
CA LEU A 232 -9.47 -2.88 14.78
C LEU A 232 -10.82 -2.43 14.25
N GLN A 233 -11.63 -1.90 15.16
CA GLN A 233 -12.80 -1.11 14.80
C GLN A 233 -12.22 0.09 14.05
N SER A 234 -12.40 0.06 12.74
CA SER A 234 -12.43 1.28 11.95
C SER A 234 -13.60 2.09 12.49
N GLU A 235 -13.36 2.91 13.50
CA GLU A 235 -14.31 3.96 13.82
C GLU A 235 -14.40 4.88 12.60
N SER A 236 -15.61 4.89 12.06
CA SER A 236 -16.16 5.63 10.92
C SER A 236 -15.86 7.14 10.97
#